data_8baabb1f787126c90c1941da93e0cbba
#
_entry.id   8baabb1f787126c90c1941da93e0cbba
#
_cell.length_a   1.000
_cell.length_b   1.000
_cell.length_c   1.000
_cell.angle_alpha   90.00
_cell.angle_beta   90.00
_cell.angle_gamma   90.00
#
_symmetry.space_group_name_H-M   'P 1'
#
loop_
_entity.id
_entity.type
_entity.pdbx_description
1 polymer ?
#
loop_
_entity_poly.entity_id
_entity_poly.type
_entity_poly.pdbx_seq_one_letter_code
_entity_poly.pdbx_strand_id
1 'polypeptide(L)'
;MSKANKKFDTYRLTALGILTAIIIVLQIFSTFVKFGPFSITLALIPIVIGAAMFGAGAGAYLGAVFGVIVLLMCIFGADVGGAMVWNASPILCALLVILKGTLAGFEAGVHYRALESSNKIVATVVAALVSPLVNTGVFVLGMMIFFKDILKAWAGGSDVLYYIIFVMTGVNFLVEVGTNIVLCPVVAKIMDAVKKQKK
;
A
#
# COMPACT_ATOMS: atom_id res chain seq x y z
N MET A 1 2.51 -14.56 -32.60
CA MET A 1 3.08 -13.76 -31.47
C MET A 1 4.61 -13.86 -31.57
N SER A 2 5.28 -12.74 -31.70
CA SER A 2 6.74 -12.64 -31.83
C SER A 2 7.45 -13.12 -30.56
N LYS A 3 8.67 -13.73 -30.70
CA LYS A 3 9.54 -14.16 -29.58
C LYS A 3 9.84 -13.00 -28.58
N ALA A 4 9.85 -11.76 -29.04
CA ALA A 4 10.02 -10.56 -28.20
C ALA A 4 8.84 -10.33 -27.23
N ASN A 5 7.61 -10.59 -27.68
CA ASN A 5 6.40 -10.44 -26.87
C ASN A 5 6.36 -11.49 -25.74
N LYS A 6 6.79 -12.74 -26.01
CA LYS A 6 6.89 -13.81 -25.00
C LYS A 6 7.94 -13.51 -23.91
N LYS A 7 9.11 -12.96 -24.27
CA LYS A 7 10.15 -12.58 -23.29
C LYS A 7 9.69 -11.44 -22.37
N PHE A 8 8.95 -10.49 -22.91
CA PHE A 8 8.41 -9.38 -22.13
C PHE A 8 7.36 -9.85 -21.12
N ASP A 9 6.47 -10.75 -21.52
CA ASP A 9 5.44 -11.32 -20.64
C ASP A 9 6.06 -12.15 -19.51
N THR A 10 7.07 -12.99 -19.81
CA THR A 10 7.76 -13.81 -18.80
C THR A 10 8.50 -12.94 -17.79
N TYR A 11 9.23 -11.91 -18.24
CA TYR A 11 9.93 -10.99 -17.36
C TYR A 11 8.96 -10.25 -16.41
N ARG A 12 7.86 -9.71 -16.96
CA ARG A 12 6.83 -9.04 -16.19
C ARG A 12 6.21 -9.97 -15.14
N LEU A 13 5.90 -11.19 -15.52
CA LEU A 13 5.32 -12.21 -14.64
C LEU A 13 6.28 -12.56 -13.49
N THR A 14 7.55 -12.80 -13.81
CA THR A 14 8.59 -13.12 -12.82
C THR A 14 8.80 -11.96 -11.84
N ALA A 15 8.90 -10.73 -12.35
CA ALA A 15 9.08 -9.55 -11.53
C ALA A 15 7.87 -9.31 -10.60
N LEU A 16 6.64 -9.46 -11.10
CA LEU A 16 5.44 -9.36 -10.28
C LEU A 16 5.38 -10.48 -9.22
N GLY A 17 5.82 -11.70 -9.55
CA GLY A 17 5.93 -12.79 -8.58
C GLY A 17 6.91 -12.49 -7.44
N ILE A 18 8.09 -11.94 -7.77
CA ILE A 18 9.09 -11.53 -6.78
C ILE A 18 8.54 -10.39 -5.90
N LEU A 19 7.93 -9.36 -6.50
CA LEU A 19 7.34 -8.25 -5.74
C LEU A 19 6.20 -8.74 -4.84
N THR A 20 5.38 -9.68 -5.31
CA THR A 20 4.34 -10.33 -4.49
C THR A 20 4.94 -11.03 -3.27
N ALA A 21 6.01 -11.80 -3.45
CA ALA A 21 6.69 -12.47 -2.35
C ALA A 21 7.26 -11.46 -1.34
N ILE A 22 7.88 -10.38 -1.82
CA ILE A 22 8.40 -9.30 -0.97
C ILE A 22 7.26 -8.63 -0.19
N ILE A 23 6.10 -8.35 -0.80
CA ILE A 23 4.92 -7.78 -0.13
C ILE A 23 4.47 -8.71 1.01
N ILE A 24 4.37 -10.01 0.76
CA ILE A 24 3.98 -10.99 1.77
C ILE A 24 4.94 -10.95 2.97
N VAL A 25 6.24 -11.04 2.71
CA VAL A 25 7.27 -11.03 3.76
C VAL A 25 7.25 -9.72 4.55
N LEU A 26 7.23 -8.57 3.87
CA LEU A 26 7.21 -7.26 4.53
C LEU A 26 5.94 -7.05 5.34
N GLN A 27 4.79 -7.52 4.86
CA GLN A 27 3.53 -7.37 5.59
C GLN A 27 3.49 -8.27 6.83
N ILE A 28 4.00 -9.49 6.75
CA ILE A 28 4.16 -10.36 7.93
C ILE A 28 5.12 -9.71 8.93
N PHE A 29 6.26 -9.19 8.46
CA PHE A 29 7.20 -8.50 9.33
C PHE A 29 6.61 -7.26 9.99
N SER A 30 5.77 -6.51 9.28
CA SER A 30 5.07 -5.32 9.78
C SER A 30 4.18 -5.61 10.99
N THR A 31 3.70 -6.83 11.18
CA THR A 31 2.91 -7.20 12.37
C THR A 31 3.71 -7.13 13.68
N PHE A 32 5.03 -7.25 13.59
CA PHE A 32 5.93 -7.14 14.75
C PHE A 32 6.30 -5.69 15.07
N VAL A 33 6.10 -4.77 14.13
CA VAL A 33 6.44 -3.35 14.30
C VAL A 33 5.14 -2.56 14.39
N LYS A 34 4.69 -2.32 15.62
CA LYS A 34 3.41 -1.63 15.89
C LYS A 34 3.64 -0.28 16.55
N PHE A 35 2.86 0.71 16.10
CA PHE A 35 2.69 1.99 16.79
C PHE A 35 1.21 2.15 17.14
N GLY A 36 0.88 2.00 18.42
CA GLY A 36 -0.49 1.94 18.87
C GLY A 36 -1.23 0.68 18.37
N PRO A 37 -2.51 0.77 18.00
CA PRO A 37 -3.32 -0.37 17.54
C PRO A 37 -3.00 -0.82 16.10
N PHE A 38 -2.18 -0.07 15.36
CA PHE A 38 -1.90 -0.31 13.94
C PHE A 38 -0.45 -0.69 13.67
N SER A 39 -0.26 -1.50 12.63
CA SER A 39 1.07 -1.90 12.13
C SER A 39 1.54 -0.94 11.04
N ILE A 40 2.84 -0.64 10.99
CA ILE A 40 3.43 0.17 9.91
C ILE A 40 3.38 -0.62 8.60
N THR A 41 2.99 0.03 7.51
CA THR A 41 2.87 -0.59 6.20
C THR A 41 4.14 -0.41 5.37
N LEU A 42 5.08 -1.36 5.42
CA LEU A 42 6.27 -1.36 4.56
C LEU A 42 5.99 -1.91 3.15
N ALA A 43 4.88 -2.59 2.97
CA ALA A 43 4.49 -3.22 1.71
C ALA A 43 4.15 -2.22 0.59
N LEU A 44 3.92 -0.93 0.90
CA LEU A 44 3.66 0.10 -0.12
C LEU A 44 4.87 0.34 -1.03
N ILE A 45 6.09 0.12 -0.56
CA ILE A 45 7.32 0.33 -1.34
C ILE A 45 7.37 -0.58 -2.57
N PRO A 46 7.29 -1.93 -2.46
CA PRO A 46 7.26 -2.80 -3.63
C PRO A 46 6.02 -2.60 -4.51
N ILE A 47 4.89 -2.13 -3.95
CA ILE A 47 3.71 -1.75 -4.73
C ILE A 47 4.03 -0.56 -5.65
N VAL A 48 4.64 0.51 -5.12
CA VAL A 48 5.07 1.68 -5.90
C VAL A 48 6.09 1.29 -6.96
N ILE A 49 7.07 0.42 -6.64
CA ILE A 49 8.04 -0.11 -7.62
C ILE A 49 7.32 -0.81 -8.77
N GLY A 50 6.42 -1.73 -8.46
CA GLY A 50 5.68 -2.48 -9.47
C GLY A 50 4.76 -1.59 -10.32
N ALA A 51 4.11 -0.61 -9.69
CA ALA A 51 3.29 0.39 -10.36
C ALA A 51 4.11 1.27 -11.33
N ALA A 52 5.29 1.72 -10.90
CA ALA A 52 6.18 2.52 -11.73
C ALA A 52 6.78 1.72 -12.90
N MET A 53 7.13 0.44 -12.68
CA MET A 53 7.71 -0.42 -13.72
C MET A 53 6.70 -0.91 -14.75
N PHE A 54 5.51 -1.32 -14.31
CA PHE A 54 4.54 -2.06 -15.13
C PHE A 54 3.19 -1.36 -15.28
N GLY A 55 3.02 -0.18 -14.65
CA GLY A 55 1.85 0.68 -14.77
C GLY A 55 0.78 0.42 -13.72
N ALA A 56 -0.30 1.23 -13.79
CA ALA A 56 -1.38 1.27 -12.80
C ALA A 56 -2.05 -0.09 -12.55
N GLY A 57 -2.27 -0.90 -13.59
CA GLY A 57 -2.84 -2.24 -13.45
C GLY A 57 -1.97 -3.20 -12.62
N ALA A 58 -0.63 -3.12 -12.75
CA ALA A 58 0.29 -3.90 -11.93
C ALA A 58 0.31 -3.39 -10.48
N GLY A 59 0.25 -2.07 -10.29
CA GLY A 59 0.09 -1.45 -8.97
C GLY A 59 -1.20 -1.90 -8.28
N ALA A 60 -2.32 -1.90 -9.00
CA ALA A 60 -3.60 -2.38 -8.49
C ALA A 60 -3.55 -3.86 -8.08
N TYR A 61 -2.94 -4.72 -8.90
CA TYR A 61 -2.74 -6.13 -8.57
C TYR A 61 -1.93 -6.32 -7.28
N LEU A 62 -0.76 -5.67 -7.19
CA LEU A 62 0.10 -5.76 -6.00
C LEU A 62 -0.58 -5.18 -4.76
N GLY A 63 -1.33 -4.09 -4.93
CA GLY A 63 -2.15 -3.50 -3.88
C GLY A 63 -3.30 -4.41 -3.43
N ALA A 64 -3.93 -5.14 -4.35
CA ALA A 64 -4.94 -6.15 -4.02
C ALA A 64 -4.33 -7.31 -3.24
N VAL A 65 -3.15 -7.81 -3.65
CA VAL A 65 -2.40 -8.84 -2.91
C VAL A 65 -2.13 -8.37 -1.48
N PHE A 66 -1.61 -7.15 -1.31
CA PHE A 66 -1.44 -6.54 0.00
C PHE A 66 -2.74 -6.52 0.81
N GLY A 67 -3.85 -6.08 0.21
CA GLY A 67 -5.16 -6.04 0.85
C GLY A 67 -5.64 -7.42 1.31
N VAL A 68 -5.41 -8.48 0.51
CA VAL A 68 -5.72 -9.86 0.90
C VAL A 68 -4.90 -10.31 2.10
N ILE A 69 -3.60 -9.97 2.15
CA ILE A 69 -2.76 -10.33 3.31
C ILE A 69 -3.23 -9.61 4.57
N VAL A 70 -3.54 -8.30 4.46
CA VAL A 70 -4.12 -7.54 5.59
C VAL A 70 -5.44 -8.16 6.04
N LEU A 71 -6.29 -8.60 5.12
CA LEU A 71 -7.53 -9.29 5.44
C LEU A 71 -7.29 -10.57 6.25
N LEU A 72 -6.33 -11.40 5.83
CA LEU A 72 -5.94 -12.59 6.57
C LEU A 72 -5.46 -12.25 7.99
N MET A 73 -4.69 -11.17 8.15
CA MET A 73 -4.25 -10.70 9.47
C MET A 73 -5.41 -10.24 10.35
N CYS A 74 -6.45 -9.60 9.77
CA CYS A 74 -7.68 -9.26 10.49
C CYS A 74 -8.42 -10.52 10.96
N ILE A 75 -8.55 -11.53 10.09
CA ILE A 75 -9.24 -12.79 10.38
C ILE A 75 -8.53 -13.57 11.48
N PHE A 76 -7.20 -13.68 11.41
CA PHE A 76 -6.40 -14.43 12.40
C PHE A 76 -6.05 -13.62 13.66
N GLY A 77 -6.47 -12.36 13.76
CA GLY A 77 -6.21 -11.52 14.94
C GLY A 77 -4.76 -11.03 15.06
N ALA A 78 -3.93 -11.18 14.03
CA ALA A 78 -2.56 -10.68 14.02
C ALA A 78 -2.53 -9.14 14.00
N ASP A 79 -3.50 -8.51 13.39
CA ASP A 79 -3.80 -7.07 13.49
C ASP A 79 -4.99 -6.87 14.43
N VAL A 80 -4.72 -6.36 15.63
CA VAL A 80 -5.74 -6.20 16.69
C VAL A 80 -6.83 -5.22 16.26
N GLY A 81 -6.47 -4.07 15.67
CA GLY A 81 -7.42 -3.10 15.16
C GLY A 81 -8.29 -3.69 14.04
N GLY A 82 -7.64 -4.34 13.08
CA GLY A 82 -8.32 -5.01 11.97
C GLY A 82 -9.24 -6.15 12.42
N ALA A 83 -8.88 -6.90 13.46
CA ALA A 83 -9.72 -7.95 14.03
C ALA A 83 -11.02 -7.38 14.63
N MET A 84 -10.96 -6.22 15.27
CA MET A 84 -12.17 -5.53 15.77
C MET A 84 -13.10 -5.15 14.61
N VAL A 85 -12.55 -4.63 13.52
CA VAL A 85 -13.31 -4.27 12.31
C VAL A 85 -13.89 -5.52 11.64
N TRP A 86 -13.11 -6.62 11.56
CA TRP A 86 -13.56 -7.90 11.04
C TRP A 86 -14.75 -8.47 11.84
N ASN A 87 -14.64 -8.47 13.16
CA ASN A 87 -15.69 -8.99 14.05
C ASN A 87 -16.97 -8.15 13.99
N ALA A 88 -16.87 -6.85 13.69
CA ALA A 88 -18.06 -5.99 13.54
C ALA A 88 -18.77 -6.23 12.20
N SER A 89 -18.03 -6.36 11.11
CA SER A 89 -18.60 -6.65 9.78
C SER A 89 -17.54 -7.25 8.85
N PRO A 90 -17.51 -8.59 8.66
CA PRO A 90 -16.55 -9.27 7.81
C PRO A 90 -16.55 -8.75 6.36
N ILE A 91 -17.73 -8.53 5.79
CA ILE A 91 -17.88 -8.11 4.40
C ILE A 91 -17.32 -6.70 4.19
N LEU A 92 -17.69 -5.75 5.06
CA LEU A 92 -17.20 -4.36 4.95
C LEU A 92 -15.71 -4.27 5.26
N CYS A 93 -15.20 -5.06 6.20
CA CYS A 93 -13.77 -5.16 6.46
C CYS A 93 -13.02 -5.66 5.23
N ALA A 94 -13.46 -6.77 4.61
CA ALA A 94 -12.85 -7.32 3.41
C ALA A 94 -12.82 -6.30 2.27
N LEU A 95 -13.98 -5.67 1.99
CA LEU A 95 -14.07 -4.62 0.97
C LEU A 95 -13.11 -3.47 1.25
N LEU A 96 -13.08 -2.98 2.49
CA LEU A 96 -12.27 -1.83 2.86
C LEU A 96 -10.78 -2.10 2.71
N VAL A 97 -10.27 -3.23 3.25
CA VAL A 97 -8.83 -3.51 3.22
C VAL A 97 -8.31 -3.87 1.83
N ILE A 98 -9.14 -4.54 1.00
CA ILE A 98 -8.77 -4.83 -0.39
C ILE A 98 -8.82 -3.55 -1.23
N LEU A 99 -9.88 -2.75 -1.09
CA LEU A 99 -10.07 -1.52 -1.85
C LEU A 99 -8.97 -0.50 -1.57
N LYS A 100 -8.64 -0.25 -0.28
CA LYS A 100 -7.59 0.71 0.08
C LYS A 100 -6.23 0.37 -0.55
N GLY A 101 -5.83 -0.92 -0.50
CA GLY A 101 -4.58 -1.38 -1.10
C GLY A 101 -4.60 -1.31 -2.62
N THR A 102 -5.68 -1.77 -3.24
CA THR A 102 -5.86 -1.75 -4.71
C THR A 102 -5.79 -0.33 -5.25
N LEU A 103 -6.53 0.61 -4.64
CA LEU A 103 -6.53 2.02 -5.05
C LEU A 103 -5.18 2.68 -4.81
N ALA A 104 -4.52 2.41 -3.69
CA ALA A 104 -3.19 2.95 -3.40
C ALA A 104 -2.16 2.57 -4.47
N GLY A 105 -2.16 1.31 -4.91
CA GLY A 105 -1.28 0.84 -5.97
C GLY A 105 -1.68 1.38 -7.36
N PHE A 106 -2.97 1.46 -7.66
CA PHE A 106 -3.48 2.00 -8.91
C PHE A 106 -3.10 3.47 -9.06
N GLU A 107 -3.40 4.30 -8.07
CA GLU A 107 -3.14 5.75 -8.09
C GLU A 107 -1.63 6.05 -8.12
N ALA A 108 -0.80 5.28 -7.42
CA ALA A 108 0.65 5.39 -7.55
C ALA A 108 1.11 5.22 -9.00
N GLY A 109 0.54 4.25 -9.71
CA GLY A 109 0.87 3.98 -11.11
C GLY A 109 0.36 5.05 -12.08
N VAL A 110 -0.84 5.58 -11.85
CA VAL A 110 -1.41 6.68 -12.64
C VAL A 110 -0.54 7.92 -12.51
N HIS A 111 -0.24 8.36 -11.29
CA HIS A 111 0.56 9.56 -11.04
C HIS A 111 2.00 9.42 -11.51
N TYR A 112 2.61 8.23 -11.34
CA TYR A 112 3.93 7.98 -11.89
C TYR A 112 3.94 8.17 -13.41
N ARG A 113 2.98 7.55 -14.12
CA ARG A 113 2.89 7.64 -15.59
C ARG A 113 2.65 9.05 -16.09
N ALA A 114 1.85 9.84 -15.39
CA ALA A 114 1.57 11.21 -15.74
C ALA A 114 2.82 12.12 -15.71
N LEU A 115 3.78 11.80 -14.83
CA LEU A 115 4.94 12.67 -14.57
C LEU A 115 6.27 12.11 -15.09
N GLU A 116 6.36 10.80 -15.46
CA GLU A 116 7.63 10.16 -15.84
C GLU A 116 8.28 10.75 -17.07
N SER A 117 7.50 11.34 -17.99
CA SER A 117 7.99 11.98 -19.21
C SER A 117 8.69 13.32 -18.91
N SER A 118 8.28 14.03 -17.88
CA SER A 118 8.87 15.31 -17.46
C SER A 118 10.08 15.09 -16.55
N ASN A 119 9.89 14.40 -15.44
CA ASN A 119 10.97 14.12 -14.48
C ASN A 119 10.69 12.82 -13.71
N LYS A 120 11.55 11.80 -13.90
CA LYS A 120 11.41 10.48 -13.28
C LYS A 120 11.55 10.52 -11.76
N ILE A 121 12.40 11.40 -11.22
CA ILE A 121 12.60 11.54 -9.76
C ILE A 121 11.32 12.10 -9.16
N VAL A 122 10.79 13.19 -9.74
CA VAL A 122 9.52 13.79 -9.30
C VAL A 122 8.39 12.77 -9.40
N ALA A 123 8.28 12.03 -10.52
CA ALA A 123 7.28 10.99 -10.68
C ALA A 123 7.36 9.92 -9.58
N THR A 124 8.58 9.49 -9.22
CA THR A 124 8.80 8.50 -8.15
C THR A 124 8.40 9.05 -6.79
N VAL A 125 8.80 10.28 -6.47
CA VAL A 125 8.45 10.94 -5.20
C VAL A 125 6.94 11.12 -5.08
N VAL A 126 6.27 11.60 -6.14
CA VAL A 126 4.81 11.78 -6.14
C VAL A 126 4.10 10.43 -5.96
N ALA A 127 4.49 9.40 -6.69
CA ALA A 127 3.90 8.06 -6.54
C ALA A 127 4.08 7.50 -5.12
N ALA A 128 5.27 7.70 -4.53
CA ALA A 128 5.59 7.27 -3.16
C ALA A 128 4.81 8.04 -2.09
N LEU A 129 4.38 9.27 -2.36
CA LEU A 129 3.51 10.07 -1.48
C LEU A 129 2.04 9.72 -1.67
N VAL A 130 1.59 9.57 -2.91
CA VAL A 130 0.19 9.28 -3.24
C VAL A 130 -0.23 7.92 -2.69
N SER A 131 0.65 6.92 -2.76
CA SER A 131 0.33 5.56 -2.29
C SER A 131 -0.12 5.51 -0.82
N PRO A 132 0.65 5.99 0.17
CA PRO A 132 0.19 6.02 1.57
C PRO A 132 -0.98 6.98 1.80
N LEU A 133 -1.05 8.12 1.08
CA LEU A 133 -2.19 9.04 1.16
C LEU A 133 -3.50 8.35 0.80
N VAL A 134 -3.52 7.62 -0.30
CA VAL A 134 -4.72 6.89 -0.75
C VAL A 134 -5.01 5.72 0.18
N ASN A 135 -4.00 4.93 0.57
CA ASN A 135 -4.19 3.81 1.50
C ASN A 135 -4.82 4.25 2.81
N THR A 136 -4.26 5.28 3.43
CA THR A 136 -4.74 5.82 4.73
C THR A 136 -6.06 6.57 4.55
N GLY A 137 -6.19 7.39 3.51
CA GLY A 137 -7.40 8.15 3.23
C GLY A 137 -8.63 7.27 3.01
N VAL A 138 -8.51 6.23 2.19
CA VAL A 138 -9.61 5.26 1.96
C VAL A 138 -9.97 4.53 3.26
N PHE A 139 -8.96 4.13 4.06
CA PHE A 139 -9.20 3.50 5.34
C PHE A 139 -9.94 4.41 6.30
N VAL A 140 -9.48 5.65 6.49
CA VAL A 140 -10.13 6.65 7.36
C VAL A 140 -11.56 6.92 6.92
N LEU A 141 -11.79 7.14 5.63
CA LEU A 141 -13.13 7.37 5.10
C LEU A 141 -14.05 6.17 5.33
N GLY A 142 -13.57 4.95 5.09
CA GLY A 142 -14.34 3.74 5.36
C GLY A 142 -14.68 3.56 6.83
N MET A 143 -13.74 3.83 7.72
CA MET A 143 -13.95 3.80 9.16
C MET A 143 -14.98 4.85 9.61
N MET A 144 -14.90 6.07 9.07
CA MET A 144 -15.86 7.14 9.39
C MET A 144 -17.28 6.86 8.89
N ILE A 145 -17.42 6.16 7.76
CA ILE A 145 -18.73 5.87 7.16
C ILE A 145 -19.36 4.63 7.80
N PHE A 146 -18.61 3.55 7.93
CA PHE A 146 -19.14 2.23 8.26
C PHE A 146 -18.88 1.76 9.69
N PHE A 147 -17.85 2.33 10.38
CA PHE A 147 -17.37 1.81 11.66
C PHE A 147 -17.24 2.91 12.73
N LYS A 148 -18.19 3.83 12.76
CA LYS A 148 -18.19 4.97 13.71
C LYS A 148 -18.11 4.55 15.17
N ASP A 149 -18.77 3.46 15.55
CA ASP A 149 -18.76 3.03 16.95
C ASP A 149 -17.43 2.43 17.37
N ILE A 150 -16.72 1.75 16.44
CA ILE A 150 -15.35 1.31 16.68
C ILE A 150 -14.42 2.51 16.83
N LEU A 151 -14.56 3.54 15.99
CA LEU A 151 -13.78 4.77 16.12
C LEU A 151 -14.00 5.45 17.46
N LYS A 152 -15.24 5.53 17.94
CA LYS A 152 -15.56 6.07 19.28
C LYS A 152 -14.94 5.24 20.40
N ALA A 153 -15.00 3.90 20.27
CA ALA A 153 -14.38 2.99 21.24
C ALA A 153 -12.85 3.17 21.28
N TRP A 154 -12.20 3.32 20.12
CA TRP A 154 -10.76 3.57 20.06
C TRP A 154 -10.37 4.94 20.57
N ALA A 155 -11.20 5.96 20.37
CA ALA A 155 -10.97 7.31 20.87
C ALA A 155 -11.01 7.38 22.41
N GLY A 156 -11.65 6.40 23.08
CA GLY A 156 -11.61 6.28 24.54
C GLY A 156 -12.14 7.50 25.30
N GLY A 157 -13.13 8.22 24.74
CA GLY A 157 -13.67 9.47 25.29
C GLY A 157 -12.99 10.74 24.78
N SER A 158 -11.91 10.64 23.99
CA SER A 158 -11.33 11.76 23.27
C SER A 158 -12.20 12.16 22.08
N ASP A 159 -12.00 13.38 21.54
CA ASP A 159 -12.62 13.78 20.29
C ASP A 159 -12.21 12.83 19.16
N VAL A 160 -13.19 12.32 18.41
CA VAL A 160 -12.98 11.32 17.35
C VAL A 160 -12.12 11.88 16.21
N LEU A 161 -12.28 13.16 15.86
CA LEU A 161 -11.47 13.81 14.83
C LEU A 161 -10.02 13.97 15.29
N TYR A 162 -9.82 14.37 16.55
CA TYR A 162 -8.50 14.42 17.16
C TYR A 162 -7.82 13.04 17.11
N TYR A 163 -8.54 11.98 17.51
CA TYR A 163 -8.02 10.62 17.46
C TYR A 163 -7.62 10.19 16.05
N ILE A 164 -8.47 10.44 15.06
CA ILE A 164 -8.19 10.10 13.65
C ILE A 164 -6.93 10.82 13.16
N ILE A 165 -6.82 12.13 13.38
CA ILE A 165 -5.75 12.95 12.82
C ILE A 165 -4.42 12.67 13.52
N PHE A 166 -4.38 12.63 14.83
CA PHE A 166 -3.13 12.61 15.59
C PHE A 166 -2.71 11.21 16.04
N VAL A 167 -3.64 10.31 16.33
CA VAL A 167 -3.31 8.97 16.84
C VAL A 167 -3.36 7.93 15.74
N MET A 168 -4.46 7.86 14.98
CA MET A 168 -4.65 6.82 13.97
C MET A 168 -3.85 7.11 12.70
N THR A 169 -3.85 8.36 12.25
CA THR A 169 -3.21 8.76 11.00
C THR A 169 -1.80 9.31 11.24
N GLY A 170 -1.62 10.15 12.28
CA GLY A 170 -0.44 10.99 12.42
C GLY A 170 0.88 10.22 12.41
N VAL A 171 1.11 9.34 13.37
CA VAL A 171 2.40 8.63 13.50
C VAL A 171 2.58 7.61 12.38
N ASN A 172 1.58 6.77 12.12
CA ASN A 172 1.67 5.73 11.08
C ASN A 172 1.88 6.34 9.69
N PHE A 173 1.11 7.38 9.36
CA PHE A 173 1.21 8.05 8.06
C PHE A 173 2.57 8.74 7.89
N LEU A 174 3.07 9.44 8.92
CA LEU A 174 4.38 10.10 8.84
C LEU A 174 5.51 9.08 8.68
N VAL A 175 5.44 7.94 9.34
CA VAL A 175 6.44 6.86 9.19
C VAL A 175 6.34 6.22 7.81
N GLU A 176 5.14 5.94 7.30
CA GLU A 176 4.93 5.39 5.95
C GLU A 176 5.46 6.35 4.87
N VAL A 177 5.13 7.64 4.96
CA VAL A 177 5.62 8.68 4.05
C VAL A 177 7.14 8.82 4.16
N GLY A 178 7.67 8.93 5.37
CA GLY A 178 9.11 9.04 5.62
C GLY A 178 9.87 7.85 5.04
N THR A 179 9.40 6.64 5.29
CA THR A 179 10.00 5.40 4.78
C THR A 179 9.96 5.34 3.25
N ASN A 180 8.83 5.70 2.64
CA ASN A 180 8.69 5.76 1.19
C ASN A 180 9.63 6.79 0.56
N ILE A 181 9.76 7.99 1.14
CA ILE A 181 10.66 9.04 0.65
C ILE A 181 12.13 8.60 0.75
N VAL A 182 12.54 8.06 1.90
CA VAL A 182 13.93 7.59 2.11
C VAL A 182 14.29 6.49 1.12
N LEU A 183 13.35 5.64 0.75
CA LEU A 183 13.56 4.54 -0.19
C LEU A 183 13.34 4.93 -1.66
N CYS A 184 12.82 6.13 -1.96
CA CYS A 184 12.68 6.65 -3.32
C CYS A 184 13.96 6.53 -4.18
N PRO A 185 15.16 6.90 -3.68
CA PRO A 185 16.40 6.76 -4.47
C PRO A 185 16.71 5.28 -4.79
N VAL A 186 16.40 4.38 -3.88
CA VAL A 186 16.58 2.93 -4.09
C VAL A 186 15.62 2.45 -5.17
N VAL A 187 14.36 2.86 -5.10
CA VAL A 187 13.34 2.57 -6.12
C VAL A 187 13.78 3.06 -7.49
N ALA A 188 14.23 4.32 -7.58
CA ALA A 188 14.72 4.91 -8.84
C ALA A 188 15.90 4.11 -9.42
N LYS A 189 16.90 3.73 -8.59
CA LYS A 189 18.05 2.93 -9.02
C LYS A 189 17.65 1.53 -9.51
N ILE A 190 16.73 0.87 -8.82
CA ILE A 190 16.20 -0.45 -9.25
C ILE A 190 15.55 -0.32 -10.62
N MET A 191 14.71 0.70 -10.82
CA MET A 191 14.04 0.94 -12.09
C MET A 191 15.02 1.22 -13.23
N ASP A 192 16.09 2.00 -12.99
CA ASP A 192 17.11 2.28 -13.99
C ASP A 192 17.95 1.04 -14.34
N ALA A 193 18.31 0.23 -13.34
CA ALA A 193 19.01 -1.03 -13.56
C ALA A 193 18.19 -2.00 -14.44
N VAL A 194 16.90 -2.11 -14.14
CA VAL A 194 15.96 -2.95 -14.90
C VAL A 194 15.78 -2.45 -16.35
N LYS A 195 15.68 -1.12 -16.54
CA LYS A 195 15.58 -0.53 -17.89
C LYS A 195 16.84 -0.73 -18.72
N LYS A 196 18.04 -0.77 -18.10
CA LYS A 196 19.32 -1.04 -18.79
C LYS A 196 19.43 -2.49 -19.29
N GLN A 197 18.85 -3.46 -18.61
CA GLN A 197 18.85 -4.86 -19.04
C GLN A 197 17.92 -5.13 -20.24
N LYS A 198 17.08 -4.17 -20.62
CA LYS A 198 16.17 -4.28 -21.78
C LYS A 198 16.77 -3.76 -23.09
N LYS A 199 17.93 -3.12 -23.04
CA LYS A 199 18.70 -2.72 -24.23
C LYS A 199 19.71 -3.77 -24.60
#